data_6bce14e2bf47bf65158044d23ab54c5b
#
_entry.id   6bce14e2bf47bf65158044d23ab54c5b
#
_cell.length_a   1.000
_cell.length_b   1.000
_cell.length_c   1.000
_cell.angle_alpha   90.00
_cell.angle_beta   90.00
_cell.angle_gamma   90.00
#
_symmetry.space_group_name_H-M   'P 1'
#
loop_
_entity.id
_entity.type
_entity.pdbx_description
1 polymer ?
#
loop_
_entity_poly.entity_id
_entity_poly.type
_entity_poly.pdbx_seq_one_letter_code
_entity_poly.pdbx_strand_id
1 'polypeptide(L)'
;MDRQSWLITGGAGYVGTHIADLFIADGKDVVLIDSLYQGLESRVSYLRKKHGVEIPLHVIDIRDYTAIENILKTKTFTGIVHTAALKAVGESVEKPDEYKEVNYTATLELLKLAQKHGVKKFLFSSTAAVYGSPDSMEPCKENGPLAPISPYGSTKLDAESKVSEFINTPGNSGTSLRFFNVVGTSASELLDNSVENLVPIVLGKLNQGQAPVIFGIDYPTQDGTCVRDYVDVRDIAAAHLTVANATSQVPPIINVGTGRGASVREIIKLVLEATNKTDTEIIEAPRRAGDPAFLCADVSLAAAEMGFRSKYSLEESIRSLF
;
A
#
# COMPACT_ATOMS: atom_id res chain seq x y z
N MET A 1 -21.99 -13.82 -18.37
CA MET A 1 -21.98 -12.82 -17.30
C MET A 1 -21.06 -11.71 -17.76
N ASP A 2 -21.51 -10.46 -17.69
CA ASP A 2 -20.65 -9.33 -18.02
C ASP A 2 -19.47 -9.28 -17.06
N ARG A 3 -18.27 -9.06 -17.60
CA ARG A 3 -17.06 -8.93 -16.77
C ARG A 3 -17.20 -7.73 -15.84
N GLN A 4 -16.86 -7.90 -14.56
CA GLN A 4 -16.80 -6.79 -13.61
C GLN A 4 -15.67 -5.85 -14.01
N SER A 5 -15.99 -4.57 -14.27
CA SER A 5 -14.99 -3.54 -14.59
C SER A 5 -14.56 -2.78 -13.33
N TRP A 6 -13.27 -2.59 -13.18
CA TRP A 6 -12.64 -1.90 -12.04
C TRP A 6 -11.75 -0.77 -12.50
N LEU A 7 -11.88 0.37 -11.85
CA LEU A 7 -10.94 1.49 -12.00
C LEU A 7 -9.89 1.38 -10.92
N ILE A 8 -8.60 1.38 -11.30
CA ILE A 8 -7.49 1.35 -10.34
C ILE A 8 -6.69 2.64 -10.51
N THR A 9 -6.72 3.52 -9.55
CA THR A 9 -5.89 4.74 -9.53
C THR A 9 -4.53 4.42 -8.90
N GLY A 10 -3.45 5.04 -9.36
CA GLY A 10 -2.10 4.62 -9.02
C GLY A 10 -1.74 3.27 -9.65
N GLY A 11 -2.41 2.94 -10.78
CA GLY A 11 -2.38 1.62 -11.39
C GLY A 11 -1.06 1.23 -12.05
N ALA A 12 -0.14 2.16 -12.31
CA ALA A 12 1.22 1.92 -12.78
C ALA A 12 2.25 1.92 -11.64
N GLY A 13 1.81 2.17 -10.40
CA GLY A 13 2.62 2.11 -9.18
C GLY A 13 2.91 0.67 -8.74
N TYR A 14 3.77 0.52 -7.74
CA TYR A 14 4.17 -0.78 -7.19
C TYR A 14 2.97 -1.60 -6.70
N VAL A 15 2.17 -1.07 -5.79
CA VAL A 15 1.00 -1.76 -5.23
C VAL A 15 -0.11 -1.89 -6.27
N GLY A 16 -0.40 -0.82 -7.01
CA GLY A 16 -1.50 -0.79 -8.00
C GLY A 16 -1.33 -1.83 -9.11
N THR A 17 -0.11 -2.05 -9.60
CA THR A 17 0.16 -3.07 -10.64
C THR A 17 0.01 -4.49 -10.13
N HIS A 18 0.38 -4.80 -8.87
CA HIS A 18 0.13 -6.12 -8.28
C HIS A 18 -1.37 -6.39 -8.06
N ILE A 19 -2.14 -5.35 -7.70
CA ILE A 19 -3.60 -5.46 -7.63
C ILE A 19 -4.18 -5.69 -9.01
N ALA A 20 -3.76 -4.92 -10.03
CA ALA A 20 -4.21 -5.09 -11.40
C ALA A 20 -3.88 -6.49 -11.95
N ASP A 21 -2.67 -6.99 -11.70
CA ASP A 21 -2.23 -8.34 -12.08
C ASP A 21 -3.20 -9.42 -11.56
N LEU A 22 -3.51 -9.36 -10.27
CA LEU A 22 -4.37 -10.34 -9.63
C LEU A 22 -5.85 -10.20 -10.05
N PHE A 23 -6.34 -8.97 -10.24
CA PHE A 23 -7.71 -8.71 -10.71
C PHE A 23 -7.92 -9.23 -12.13
N ILE A 24 -6.95 -9.03 -13.02
CA ILE A 24 -6.99 -9.58 -14.40
C ILE A 24 -6.96 -11.10 -14.37
N ALA A 25 -6.11 -11.71 -13.55
CA ALA A 25 -6.03 -13.17 -13.38
C ALA A 25 -7.35 -13.75 -12.84
N ASP A 26 -8.11 -13.00 -12.04
CA ASP A 26 -9.45 -13.36 -11.56
C ASP A 26 -10.56 -13.07 -12.58
N GLY A 27 -10.21 -12.68 -13.82
CA GLY A 27 -11.15 -12.44 -14.90
C GLY A 27 -11.84 -11.07 -14.89
N LYS A 28 -11.41 -10.13 -14.07
CA LYS A 28 -11.92 -8.76 -14.03
C LYS A 28 -11.35 -7.92 -15.17
N ASP A 29 -12.15 -6.99 -15.66
CA ASP A 29 -11.71 -5.95 -16.59
C ASP A 29 -11.18 -4.76 -15.79
N VAL A 30 -9.97 -4.28 -16.09
CA VAL A 30 -9.35 -3.18 -15.35
C VAL A 30 -9.05 -2.00 -16.26
N VAL A 31 -9.25 -0.79 -15.74
CA VAL A 31 -8.82 0.47 -16.32
C VAL A 31 -7.92 1.15 -15.32
N LEU A 32 -6.75 1.60 -15.76
CA LEU A 32 -5.74 2.20 -14.90
C LEU A 32 -5.67 3.70 -15.09
N ILE A 33 -5.53 4.43 -13.99
CA ILE A 33 -5.17 5.85 -13.96
C ILE A 33 -3.87 5.99 -13.17
N ASP A 34 -2.92 6.73 -13.70
CA ASP A 34 -1.66 7.05 -13.03
C ASP A 34 -1.07 8.34 -13.61
N SER A 35 -0.46 9.18 -12.80
CA SER A 35 0.26 10.37 -13.29
C SER A 35 1.66 10.05 -13.81
N LEU A 36 2.14 8.82 -13.58
CA LEU A 36 3.51 8.36 -13.81
C LEU A 36 4.59 9.14 -13.02
N TYR A 37 4.20 9.82 -11.94
CA TYR A 37 5.14 10.50 -11.05
C TYR A 37 6.14 9.51 -10.42
N GLN A 38 5.63 8.37 -9.91
CA GLN A 38 6.43 7.22 -9.45
C GLN A 38 6.01 5.91 -10.14
N GLY A 39 4.93 5.94 -10.90
CA GLY A 39 4.44 4.83 -11.70
C GLY A 39 5.32 4.60 -12.94
N LEU A 40 5.35 3.37 -13.43
CA LEU A 40 6.10 2.99 -14.62
C LEU A 40 5.18 2.36 -15.67
N GLU A 41 5.13 2.94 -16.87
CA GLU A 41 4.36 2.38 -17.98
C GLU A 41 4.87 0.98 -18.38
N SER A 42 6.16 0.70 -18.17
CA SER A 42 6.76 -0.62 -18.41
C SER A 42 6.10 -1.73 -17.60
N ARG A 43 5.65 -1.46 -16.37
CA ARG A 43 4.89 -2.41 -15.56
C ARG A 43 3.55 -2.77 -16.21
N VAL A 44 2.85 -1.78 -16.74
CA VAL A 44 1.57 -2.01 -17.46
C VAL A 44 1.81 -2.77 -18.76
N SER A 45 2.88 -2.46 -19.47
CA SER A 45 3.28 -3.18 -20.68
C SER A 45 3.61 -4.65 -20.38
N TYR A 46 4.26 -4.92 -19.25
CA TYR A 46 4.49 -6.29 -18.78
C TYR A 46 3.16 -7.01 -18.50
N LEU A 47 2.21 -6.39 -17.80
CA LEU A 47 0.90 -7.00 -17.53
C LEU A 47 0.11 -7.29 -18.83
N ARG A 48 0.11 -6.37 -19.79
CA ARG A 48 -0.51 -6.60 -21.12
C ARG A 48 0.07 -7.84 -21.79
N LYS A 49 1.41 -7.97 -21.78
CA LYS A 49 2.10 -9.14 -22.34
C LYS A 49 1.80 -10.43 -21.58
N LYS A 50 1.85 -10.37 -20.23
CA LYS A 50 1.63 -11.52 -19.35
C LYS A 50 0.24 -12.12 -19.52
N HIS A 51 -0.78 -11.28 -19.58
CA HIS A 51 -2.17 -11.73 -19.67
C HIS A 51 -2.74 -11.81 -21.09
N GLY A 52 -2.03 -11.28 -22.10
CA GLY A 52 -2.51 -11.26 -23.48
C GLY A 52 -3.78 -10.42 -23.66
N VAL A 53 -3.97 -9.36 -22.87
CA VAL A 53 -5.15 -8.48 -22.89
C VAL A 53 -4.76 -7.01 -22.99
N GLU A 54 -5.65 -6.21 -23.56
CA GLU A 54 -5.53 -4.77 -23.51
C GLU A 54 -5.89 -4.27 -22.10
N ILE A 55 -5.03 -3.40 -21.54
CA ILE A 55 -5.22 -2.72 -20.28
C ILE A 55 -5.14 -1.22 -20.54
N PRO A 56 -6.27 -0.50 -20.59
CA PRO A 56 -6.25 0.95 -20.75
C PRO A 56 -5.48 1.60 -19.58
N LEU A 57 -4.47 2.40 -19.93
CA LEU A 57 -3.76 3.27 -19.00
C LEU A 57 -4.00 4.70 -19.41
N HIS A 58 -4.65 5.47 -18.55
CA HIS A 58 -4.82 6.91 -18.70
C HIS A 58 -3.76 7.62 -17.87
N VAL A 59 -2.85 8.33 -18.54
CA VAL A 59 -1.81 9.14 -17.88
C VAL A 59 -2.44 10.45 -17.44
N ILE A 60 -2.95 10.49 -16.20
CA ILE A 60 -3.76 11.57 -15.65
C ILE A 60 -3.42 11.75 -14.18
N ASP A 61 -3.28 13.00 -13.75
CA ASP A 61 -3.21 13.34 -12.33
C ASP A 61 -4.57 13.11 -11.68
N ILE A 62 -4.58 12.55 -10.47
CA ILE A 62 -5.83 12.28 -9.71
C ILE A 62 -6.64 13.55 -9.44
N ARG A 63 -6.06 14.73 -9.59
CA ARG A 63 -6.71 16.04 -9.46
C ARG A 63 -7.39 16.50 -10.75
N ASP A 64 -7.23 15.82 -11.87
CA ASP A 64 -7.99 16.10 -13.10
C ASP A 64 -9.36 15.42 -13.07
N TYR A 65 -10.26 15.98 -12.27
CA TYR A 65 -11.60 15.44 -12.04
C TYR A 65 -12.42 15.34 -13.32
N THR A 66 -12.19 16.25 -14.28
CA THR A 66 -12.88 16.24 -15.58
C THR A 66 -12.47 15.02 -16.42
N ALA A 67 -11.19 14.76 -16.51
CA ALA A 67 -10.69 13.58 -17.22
C ALA A 67 -11.15 12.28 -16.56
N ILE A 68 -11.12 12.20 -15.23
CA ILE A 68 -11.62 11.05 -14.47
C ILE A 68 -13.11 10.83 -14.70
N GLU A 69 -13.90 11.90 -14.65
CA GLU A 69 -15.34 11.81 -14.94
C GLU A 69 -15.61 11.28 -16.35
N ASN A 70 -14.84 11.72 -17.33
CA ASN A 70 -14.97 11.23 -18.70
C ASN A 70 -14.67 9.72 -18.81
N ILE A 71 -13.71 9.21 -18.05
CA ILE A 71 -13.45 7.78 -17.97
C ILE A 71 -14.64 7.02 -17.35
N LEU A 72 -15.18 7.53 -16.25
CA LEU A 72 -16.33 6.92 -15.58
C LEU A 72 -17.61 6.87 -16.43
N LYS A 73 -17.72 7.75 -17.45
CA LYS A 73 -18.81 7.74 -18.45
C LYS A 73 -18.66 6.67 -19.51
N THR A 74 -17.46 6.09 -19.71
CA THR A 74 -17.20 5.14 -20.82
C THR A 74 -17.82 3.78 -20.64
N LYS A 75 -18.00 3.34 -19.38
CA LYS A 75 -18.60 2.05 -19.02
C LYS A 75 -19.10 2.07 -17.59
N THR A 76 -19.88 1.04 -17.23
CA THR A 76 -20.29 0.83 -15.82
C THR A 76 -19.15 0.17 -15.05
N PHE A 77 -18.66 0.83 -14.02
CA PHE A 77 -17.66 0.29 -13.12
C PHE A 77 -18.32 -0.35 -11.90
N THR A 78 -17.90 -1.57 -11.58
CA THR A 78 -18.31 -2.28 -10.37
C THR A 78 -17.72 -1.61 -9.13
N GLY A 79 -16.45 -1.17 -9.23
CA GLY A 79 -15.76 -0.53 -8.12
C GLY A 79 -14.51 0.25 -8.53
N ILE A 80 -14.00 0.96 -7.56
CA ILE A 80 -12.73 1.69 -7.63
C ILE A 80 -11.79 1.13 -6.58
N VAL A 81 -10.54 0.86 -6.99
CA VAL A 81 -9.41 0.66 -6.08
C VAL A 81 -8.56 1.93 -6.12
N HIS A 82 -8.50 2.63 -5.00
CA HIS A 82 -7.80 3.91 -4.91
C HIS A 82 -6.45 3.74 -4.20
N THR A 83 -5.37 3.61 -4.99
CA THR A 83 -3.98 3.51 -4.48
C THR A 83 -3.16 4.77 -4.77
N ALA A 84 -3.63 5.66 -5.66
CA ALA A 84 -2.93 6.90 -5.98
C ALA A 84 -2.77 7.77 -4.73
N ALA A 85 -1.54 8.10 -4.38
CA ALA A 85 -1.22 8.97 -3.26
C ALA A 85 0.26 9.40 -3.32
N LEU A 86 0.58 10.53 -2.73
CA LEU A 86 1.93 10.86 -2.28
C LEU A 86 2.18 10.13 -0.95
N LYS A 87 3.31 9.43 -0.80
CA LYS A 87 3.54 8.51 0.34
C LYS A 87 4.78 8.83 1.19
N ALA A 88 5.64 9.74 0.75
CA ALA A 88 6.89 10.07 1.42
C ALA A 88 6.65 10.85 2.71
N VAL A 89 6.91 10.23 3.86
CA VAL A 89 6.67 10.85 5.18
C VAL A 89 7.50 12.14 5.32
N GLY A 90 8.79 12.11 4.94
CA GLY A 90 9.67 13.29 5.01
C GLY A 90 9.18 14.43 4.11
N GLU A 91 8.89 14.15 2.84
CA GLU A 91 8.36 15.13 1.90
C GLU A 91 7.03 15.74 2.36
N SER A 92 6.18 14.94 3.04
CA SER A 92 4.90 15.44 3.55
C SER A 92 5.05 16.58 4.56
N VAL A 93 6.16 16.61 5.30
CA VAL A 93 6.47 17.69 6.24
C VAL A 93 6.88 18.97 5.50
N GLU A 94 7.55 18.81 4.37
CA GLU A 94 8.00 19.94 3.53
C GLU A 94 6.87 20.49 2.65
N LYS A 95 5.92 19.61 2.23
CA LYS A 95 4.85 19.95 1.28
C LYS A 95 3.45 19.54 1.80
N PRO A 96 3.03 19.96 3.01
CA PRO A 96 1.80 19.47 3.63
C PRO A 96 0.54 19.79 2.81
N ASP A 97 0.49 20.94 2.16
CA ASP A 97 -0.66 21.35 1.34
C ASP A 97 -0.81 20.50 0.08
N GLU A 98 0.29 20.11 -0.58
CA GLU A 98 0.28 19.21 -1.73
C GLU A 98 -0.20 17.81 -1.32
N TYR A 99 0.26 17.30 -0.17
CA TYR A 99 -0.22 16.03 0.39
C TYR A 99 -1.70 16.07 0.72
N LYS A 100 -2.20 17.17 1.27
CA LYS A 100 -3.63 17.36 1.52
C LYS A 100 -4.43 17.36 0.22
N GLU A 101 -3.96 18.07 -0.79
CA GLU A 101 -4.64 18.16 -2.09
C GLU A 101 -4.71 16.80 -2.80
N VAL A 102 -3.58 16.08 -2.87
CA VAL A 102 -3.50 14.79 -3.57
C VAL A 102 -4.15 13.66 -2.78
N ASN A 103 -3.90 13.56 -1.47
CA ASN A 103 -4.31 12.40 -0.69
C ASN A 103 -5.71 12.52 -0.09
N TYR A 104 -6.15 13.75 0.23
CA TYR A 104 -7.45 13.98 0.84
C TYR A 104 -8.46 14.60 -0.13
N THR A 105 -8.16 15.79 -0.68
CA THR A 105 -9.12 16.51 -1.53
C THR A 105 -9.46 15.70 -2.78
N ALA A 106 -8.45 15.13 -3.45
CA ALA A 106 -8.68 14.31 -4.64
C ALA A 106 -9.45 13.02 -4.31
N THR A 107 -9.20 12.39 -3.15
CA THR A 107 -10.00 11.24 -2.69
C THR A 107 -11.47 11.64 -2.50
N LEU A 108 -11.73 12.80 -1.87
CA LEU A 108 -13.09 13.29 -1.66
C LEU A 108 -13.84 13.54 -3.00
N GLU A 109 -13.17 14.14 -3.97
CA GLU A 109 -13.76 14.37 -5.29
C GLU A 109 -13.97 13.04 -6.05
N LEU A 110 -13.06 12.10 -5.93
CA LEU A 110 -13.23 10.76 -6.52
C LEU A 110 -14.44 10.02 -5.92
N LEU A 111 -14.68 10.12 -4.62
CA LEU A 111 -15.88 9.57 -3.96
C LEU A 111 -17.17 10.20 -4.48
N LYS A 112 -17.18 11.52 -4.68
CA LYS A 112 -18.32 12.24 -5.29
C LYS A 112 -18.59 11.76 -6.72
N LEU A 113 -17.54 11.60 -7.51
CA LEU A 113 -17.65 11.06 -8.88
C LEU A 113 -18.14 9.61 -8.86
N ALA A 114 -17.61 8.76 -7.96
CA ALA A 114 -18.05 7.39 -7.79
C ALA A 114 -19.57 7.33 -7.50
N GLN A 115 -20.05 8.14 -6.57
CA GLN A 115 -21.48 8.21 -6.24
C GLN A 115 -22.32 8.74 -7.41
N LYS A 116 -21.86 9.79 -8.10
CA LYS A 116 -22.55 10.39 -9.26
C LYS A 116 -22.71 9.39 -10.40
N HIS A 117 -21.71 8.52 -10.64
CA HIS A 117 -21.71 7.54 -11.72
C HIS A 117 -22.13 6.13 -11.28
N GLY A 118 -22.70 6.00 -10.07
CA GLY A 118 -23.27 4.75 -9.59
C GLY A 118 -22.26 3.65 -9.26
N VAL A 119 -20.97 3.98 -9.08
CA VAL A 119 -19.97 3.04 -8.60
C VAL A 119 -20.27 2.70 -7.14
N LYS A 120 -20.40 1.41 -6.82
CA LYS A 120 -20.91 0.95 -5.53
C LYS A 120 -19.83 0.43 -4.59
N LYS A 121 -18.67 -0.01 -5.12
CA LYS A 121 -17.58 -0.51 -4.30
C LYS A 121 -16.40 0.45 -4.34
N PHE A 122 -15.85 0.76 -3.15
CA PHE A 122 -14.67 1.61 -3.03
C PHE A 122 -13.65 0.97 -2.07
N LEU A 123 -12.48 0.62 -2.59
CA LEU A 123 -11.38 0.03 -1.85
C LEU A 123 -10.29 1.08 -1.72
N PHE A 124 -9.96 1.46 -0.50
CA PHE A 124 -9.00 2.51 -0.24
C PHE A 124 -7.70 1.95 0.35
N SER A 125 -6.59 2.25 -0.29
CA SER A 125 -5.26 1.94 0.23
C SER A 125 -4.87 2.95 1.29
N SER A 126 -5.07 2.57 2.55
CA SER A 126 -4.63 3.33 3.72
C SER A 126 -3.28 2.84 4.25
N THR A 127 -2.88 3.24 5.43
CA THR A 127 -1.53 3.06 5.95
C THR A 127 -1.50 2.89 7.47
N ALA A 128 -0.53 2.14 7.97
CA ALA A 128 -0.21 2.08 9.41
C ALA A 128 0.24 3.42 10.00
N ALA A 129 0.65 4.40 9.18
CA ALA A 129 1.05 5.73 9.63
C ALA A 129 -0.06 6.49 10.38
N VAL A 130 -1.33 6.07 10.25
CA VAL A 130 -2.45 6.62 11.02
C VAL A 130 -2.35 6.33 12.52
N TYR A 131 -1.65 5.27 12.91
CA TYR A 131 -1.43 4.93 14.33
C TYR A 131 -0.37 5.81 15.00
N GLY A 132 0.51 6.43 14.20
CA GLY A 132 1.59 7.27 14.71
C GLY A 132 2.67 6.47 15.44
N SER A 133 2.98 6.88 16.67
CA SER A 133 3.96 6.23 17.55
C SER A 133 3.25 5.68 18.79
N PRO A 134 2.73 4.44 18.73
CA PRO A 134 2.09 3.83 19.90
C PRO A 134 3.05 3.74 21.10
N ASP A 135 2.55 4.03 22.29
CA ASP A 135 3.32 3.92 23.53
C ASP A 135 3.52 2.46 23.98
N SER A 136 2.72 1.54 23.45
CA SER A 136 2.79 0.12 23.78
C SER A 136 3.51 -0.69 22.70
N MET A 137 4.08 -1.82 23.11
CA MET A 137 4.66 -2.83 22.21
C MET A 137 3.60 -3.85 21.75
N GLU A 138 2.32 -3.52 21.88
CA GLU A 138 1.21 -4.38 21.46
C GLU A 138 0.83 -4.11 20.00
N PRO A 139 0.34 -5.13 19.26
CA PRO A 139 -0.15 -4.94 17.90
C PRO A 139 -1.31 -3.92 17.84
N CYS A 140 -1.28 -3.06 16.82
CA CYS A 140 -2.28 -2.03 16.57
C CYS A 140 -3.61 -2.65 16.12
N LYS A 141 -4.69 -2.38 16.82
CA LYS A 141 -6.06 -2.75 16.45
C LYS A 141 -6.71 -1.62 15.65
N GLU A 142 -7.66 -1.96 14.76
CA GLU A 142 -8.35 -0.99 13.92
C GLU A 142 -9.12 0.07 14.73
N ASN A 143 -9.66 -0.34 15.89
CA ASN A 143 -10.36 0.53 16.85
C ASN A 143 -9.44 1.11 17.92
N GLY A 144 -8.12 0.92 17.81
CA GLY A 144 -7.13 1.48 18.73
C GLY A 144 -6.92 2.99 18.53
N PRO A 145 -6.06 3.59 19.37
CA PRO A 145 -5.71 5.00 19.26
C PRO A 145 -5.12 5.36 17.89
N LEU A 146 -5.53 6.50 17.35
CA LEU A 146 -5.04 7.06 16.09
C LEU A 146 -4.40 8.42 16.39
N ALA A 147 -3.11 8.54 16.14
CA ALA A 147 -2.33 9.74 16.42
C ALA A 147 -1.22 9.94 15.36
N PRO A 148 -1.60 10.21 14.11
CA PRO A 148 -0.62 10.36 13.03
C PRO A 148 0.37 11.49 13.34
N ILE A 149 1.66 11.23 13.16
CA ILE A 149 2.76 12.14 13.47
C ILE A 149 3.29 12.85 12.22
N SER A 150 2.68 12.64 11.07
CA SER A 150 3.08 13.26 9.81
C SER A 150 1.85 13.75 9.03
N PRO A 151 2.00 14.79 8.19
CA PRO A 151 0.94 15.21 7.28
C PRO A 151 0.44 14.07 6.37
N TYR A 152 1.32 13.18 5.91
CA TYR A 152 0.93 11.97 5.18
C TYR A 152 -0.07 11.11 5.97
N GLY A 153 0.28 10.74 7.21
CA GLY A 153 -0.60 9.95 8.06
C GLY A 153 -1.93 10.64 8.34
N SER A 154 -1.89 11.96 8.61
CA SER A 154 -3.09 12.76 8.85
C SER A 154 -4.01 12.80 7.64
N THR A 155 -3.48 13.05 6.43
CA THR A 155 -4.29 13.10 5.19
C THR A 155 -4.92 11.75 4.86
N LYS A 156 -4.23 10.64 5.16
CA LYS A 156 -4.80 9.29 4.99
C LYS A 156 -5.91 9.01 5.99
N LEU A 157 -5.76 9.42 7.26
CA LEU A 157 -6.79 9.29 8.28
C LEU A 157 -8.04 10.11 7.95
N ASP A 158 -7.86 11.35 7.51
CA ASP A 158 -8.97 12.21 7.08
C ASP A 158 -9.73 11.57 5.90
N ALA A 159 -9.00 10.99 4.92
CA ALA A 159 -9.58 10.28 3.80
C ALA A 159 -10.36 9.02 4.23
N GLU A 160 -9.86 8.22 5.18
CA GLU A 160 -10.57 7.06 5.74
C GLU A 160 -11.96 7.43 6.27
N SER A 161 -12.08 8.59 6.93
CA SER A 161 -13.36 9.08 7.44
C SER A 161 -14.37 9.25 6.29
N LYS A 162 -13.95 9.87 5.18
CA LYS A 162 -14.81 10.09 4.01
C LYS A 162 -15.12 8.82 3.23
N VAL A 163 -14.17 7.90 3.15
CA VAL A 163 -14.39 6.57 2.59
C VAL A 163 -15.40 5.80 3.43
N SER A 164 -15.31 5.87 4.76
CA SER A 164 -16.28 5.23 5.66
C SER A 164 -17.69 5.81 5.51
N GLU A 165 -17.83 7.13 5.34
CA GLU A 165 -19.11 7.78 5.04
C GLU A 165 -19.72 7.24 3.73
N PHE A 166 -18.90 7.10 2.67
CA PHE A 166 -19.33 6.53 1.39
C PHE A 166 -19.77 5.07 1.53
N ILE A 167 -18.98 4.24 2.19
CA ILE A 167 -19.24 2.80 2.39
C ILE A 167 -20.53 2.56 3.18
N ASN A 168 -20.81 3.40 4.18
CA ASN A 168 -21.99 3.31 5.02
C ASN A 168 -23.27 3.84 4.33
N THR A 169 -23.18 4.41 3.12
CA THR A 169 -24.34 4.79 2.33
C THR A 169 -25.06 3.52 1.83
N PRO A 170 -26.39 3.41 1.97
CA PRO A 170 -27.13 2.23 1.54
C PRO A 170 -26.83 1.83 0.08
N GLY A 171 -26.52 0.58 -0.14
CA GLY A 171 -26.16 0.01 -1.44
C GLY A 171 -24.70 0.17 -1.85
N ASN A 172 -23.90 0.88 -1.09
CA ASN A 172 -22.45 0.94 -1.25
C ASN A 172 -21.75 -0.12 -0.37
N SER A 173 -20.48 -0.41 -0.69
CA SER A 173 -19.63 -1.34 0.05
C SER A 173 -18.15 -1.00 -0.17
N GLY A 174 -17.26 -1.63 0.57
CA GLY A 174 -15.83 -1.47 0.44
C GLY A 174 -15.13 -1.46 1.80
N THR A 175 -13.88 -1.02 1.82
CA THR A 175 -13.09 -0.90 3.05
C THR A 175 -11.84 -0.05 2.81
N SER A 176 -11.33 0.55 3.86
CA SER A 176 -9.98 1.11 3.94
C SER A 176 -9.03 0.03 4.45
N LEU A 177 -8.04 -0.34 3.66
CA LEU A 177 -7.02 -1.33 4.01
C LEU A 177 -5.76 -0.60 4.51
N ARG A 178 -5.49 -0.71 5.82
CA ARG A 178 -4.29 -0.12 6.43
C ARG A 178 -3.11 -1.06 6.25
N PHE A 179 -2.25 -0.76 5.28
CA PHE A 179 -1.03 -1.55 5.08
C PHE A 179 0.04 -1.17 6.07
N PHE A 180 0.82 -2.16 6.48
CA PHE A 180 2.08 -1.97 7.17
C PHE A 180 3.23 -1.86 6.16
N ASN A 181 4.44 -2.29 6.48
CA ASN A 181 5.56 -2.13 5.56
C ASN A 181 5.48 -3.13 4.39
N VAL A 182 5.45 -2.62 3.17
CA VAL A 182 5.28 -3.47 1.98
C VAL A 182 6.63 -3.97 1.47
N VAL A 183 6.70 -5.26 1.11
CA VAL A 183 7.90 -5.91 0.59
C VAL A 183 7.52 -6.98 -0.45
N GLY A 184 8.50 -7.51 -1.18
CA GLY A 184 8.29 -8.62 -2.14
C GLY A 184 7.86 -8.16 -3.53
N THR A 185 7.69 -9.12 -4.41
CA THR A 185 7.18 -8.92 -5.78
C THR A 185 6.63 -10.21 -6.36
N SER A 186 5.77 -10.11 -7.37
CA SER A 186 5.33 -11.25 -8.19
C SER A 186 6.18 -11.46 -9.45
N ALA A 187 7.00 -10.48 -9.82
CA ALA A 187 7.88 -10.53 -10.99
C ALA A 187 8.96 -9.44 -10.92
N SER A 188 10.08 -9.65 -11.57
CA SER A 188 11.20 -8.70 -11.64
C SER A 188 10.81 -7.35 -12.26
N GLU A 189 9.86 -7.35 -13.20
CA GLU A 189 9.35 -6.15 -13.85
C GLU A 189 8.47 -5.29 -12.94
N LEU A 190 8.02 -5.85 -11.82
CA LEU A 190 7.11 -5.20 -10.87
C LEU A 190 7.78 -4.80 -9.55
N LEU A 191 9.10 -4.86 -9.47
CA LEU A 191 9.88 -4.49 -8.28
C LEU A 191 9.55 -3.08 -7.77
N ASP A 192 9.63 -2.91 -6.44
CA ASP A 192 9.58 -1.58 -5.84
C ASP A 192 10.89 -0.82 -6.14
N ASN A 193 10.78 0.30 -6.81
CA ASN A 193 11.87 1.21 -7.13
C ASN A 193 11.91 2.45 -6.22
N SER A 194 11.16 2.42 -5.13
CA SER A 194 11.11 3.51 -4.15
C SER A 194 12.45 3.69 -3.45
N VAL A 195 12.85 4.94 -3.28
CA VAL A 195 14.05 5.30 -2.52
C VAL A 195 13.77 5.54 -1.02
N GLU A 196 12.59 5.16 -0.55
CA GLU A 196 12.09 5.47 0.79
C GLU A 196 11.86 4.21 1.64
N ASN A 197 11.60 3.07 1.00
CA ASN A 197 11.39 1.81 1.69
C ASN A 197 12.72 1.15 2.05
N LEU A 198 12.79 0.51 3.22
CA LEU A 198 14.04 -0.05 3.77
C LEU A 198 14.73 -1.00 2.79
N VAL A 199 14.01 -1.97 2.24
CA VAL A 199 14.63 -3.00 1.40
C VAL A 199 15.19 -2.43 0.10
N PRO A 200 14.48 -1.61 -0.69
CA PRO A 200 15.06 -0.91 -1.84
C PRO A 200 16.27 -0.04 -1.50
N ILE A 201 16.24 0.66 -0.35
CA ILE A 201 17.40 1.48 0.11
C ILE A 201 18.63 0.58 0.36
N VAL A 202 18.45 -0.53 1.07
CA VAL A 202 19.54 -1.48 1.37
C VAL A 202 20.11 -2.04 0.08
N LEU A 203 19.26 -2.51 -0.84
CA LEU A 203 19.68 -3.05 -2.14
C LEU A 203 20.41 -1.99 -2.98
N GLY A 204 19.89 -0.76 -3.01
CA GLY A 204 20.55 0.35 -3.71
C GLY A 204 21.95 0.62 -3.18
N LYS A 205 22.14 0.62 -1.85
CA LYS A 205 23.47 0.77 -1.22
C LYS A 205 24.41 -0.37 -1.56
N LEU A 206 23.94 -1.61 -1.43
CA LEU A 206 24.73 -2.80 -1.74
C LEU A 206 25.18 -2.86 -3.21
N ASN A 207 24.35 -2.39 -4.14
CA ASN A 207 24.69 -2.29 -5.56
C ASN A 207 25.76 -1.21 -5.84
N GLN A 208 25.83 -0.19 -4.99
CA GLN A 208 26.86 0.84 -5.04
C GLN A 208 28.13 0.49 -4.23
N GLY A 209 28.22 -0.72 -3.66
CA GLY A 209 29.32 -1.12 -2.80
C GLY A 209 29.34 -0.39 -1.44
N GLN A 210 28.19 0.18 -1.03
CA GLN A 210 28.05 0.91 0.23
C GLN A 210 27.41 0.04 1.31
N ALA A 211 27.78 0.31 2.56
CA ALA A 211 27.19 -0.35 3.72
C ALA A 211 25.74 0.13 3.98
N PRO A 212 24.84 -0.77 4.38
CA PRO A 212 23.51 -0.39 4.88
C PRO A 212 23.63 0.34 6.23
N VAL A 213 22.63 1.15 6.57
CA VAL A 213 22.61 1.96 7.80
C VAL A 213 21.40 1.61 8.64
N ILE A 214 21.59 1.34 9.94
CA ILE A 214 20.56 1.24 10.96
C ILE A 214 20.47 2.58 11.69
N PHE A 215 19.25 3.13 11.79
CA PHE A 215 18.99 4.37 12.53
C PHE A 215 18.37 4.06 13.88
N GLY A 216 19.14 4.25 14.97
CA GLY A 216 18.79 3.94 16.33
C GLY A 216 19.01 2.48 16.70
N ILE A 217 19.77 2.26 17.77
CA ILE A 217 20.13 0.95 18.32
C ILE A 217 19.77 0.85 19.81
N ASP A 218 19.03 1.82 20.31
CA ASP A 218 18.69 2.01 21.71
C ASP A 218 17.16 2.04 21.96
N TYR A 219 16.36 1.52 20.99
CA TYR A 219 14.94 1.32 21.20
C TYR A 219 14.66 0.20 22.22
N PRO A 220 13.53 0.25 22.95
CA PRO A 220 13.16 -0.78 23.92
C PRO A 220 12.66 -2.07 23.23
N THR A 221 13.40 -2.55 22.24
CA THR A 221 13.15 -3.76 21.45
C THR A 221 14.23 -4.80 21.73
N GLN A 222 14.04 -6.03 21.29
CA GLN A 222 14.94 -7.14 21.60
C GLN A 222 16.39 -6.89 21.16
N ASP A 223 16.60 -6.26 19.98
CA ASP A 223 17.92 -5.97 19.43
C ASP A 223 18.28 -4.49 19.37
N GLY A 224 17.45 -3.65 20.00
CA GLY A 224 17.62 -2.21 20.07
C GLY A 224 17.20 -1.46 18.80
N THR A 225 16.76 -2.13 17.74
CA THR A 225 16.33 -1.47 16.49
C THR A 225 14.81 -1.45 16.36
N CYS A 226 14.26 -0.54 15.52
CA CYS A 226 12.82 -0.46 15.32
C CYS A 226 12.24 -1.79 14.80
N VAL A 227 11.03 -2.12 15.25
CA VAL A 227 10.27 -3.28 14.78
C VAL A 227 9.10 -2.83 13.92
N ARG A 228 8.94 -3.46 12.75
CA ARG A 228 7.85 -3.21 11.80
C ARG A 228 7.24 -4.54 11.35
N ASP A 229 5.97 -4.50 10.97
CA ASP A 229 5.30 -5.60 10.30
C ASP A 229 5.55 -5.46 8.78
N TYR A 230 6.20 -6.44 8.18
CA TYR A 230 6.48 -6.47 6.74
C TYR A 230 5.55 -7.44 6.06
N VAL A 231 4.69 -6.92 5.21
CA VAL A 231 3.67 -7.68 4.47
C VAL A 231 4.04 -7.76 2.99
N ASP A 232 3.86 -8.92 2.40
CA ASP A 232 4.12 -9.11 0.97
C ASP A 232 3.10 -8.35 0.11
N VAL A 233 3.55 -7.72 -0.96
CA VAL A 233 2.69 -6.99 -1.89
C VAL A 233 1.65 -7.90 -2.55
N ARG A 234 1.96 -9.20 -2.73
CA ARG A 234 1.03 -10.21 -3.25
C ARG A 234 -0.11 -10.47 -2.27
N ASP A 235 0.15 -10.43 -0.97
CA ASP A 235 -0.87 -10.53 0.09
C ASP A 235 -1.73 -9.26 0.14
N ILE A 236 -1.14 -8.08 -0.07
CA ILE A 236 -1.92 -6.84 -0.22
C ILE A 236 -2.86 -6.92 -1.42
N ALA A 237 -2.38 -7.38 -2.58
CA ALA A 237 -3.22 -7.58 -3.75
C ALA A 237 -4.35 -8.60 -3.47
N ALA A 238 -4.03 -9.70 -2.77
CA ALA A 238 -5.01 -10.71 -2.37
C ALA A 238 -6.06 -10.16 -1.40
N ALA A 239 -5.68 -9.29 -0.46
CA ALA A 239 -6.64 -8.62 0.43
C ALA A 239 -7.63 -7.75 -0.36
N HIS A 240 -7.15 -6.96 -1.34
CA HIS A 240 -8.01 -6.18 -2.22
C HIS A 240 -8.97 -7.08 -3.01
N LEU A 241 -8.47 -8.17 -3.59
CA LEU A 241 -9.31 -9.11 -4.34
C LEU A 241 -10.36 -9.78 -3.44
N THR A 242 -10.00 -10.14 -2.21
CA THR A 242 -10.96 -10.69 -1.23
C THR A 242 -12.10 -9.71 -0.99
N VAL A 243 -11.81 -8.42 -0.78
CA VAL A 243 -12.86 -7.40 -0.62
C VAL A 243 -13.65 -7.19 -1.90
N ALA A 244 -12.99 -7.17 -3.06
CA ALA A 244 -13.66 -7.01 -4.36
C ALA A 244 -14.68 -8.12 -4.61
N ASN A 245 -14.38 -9.34 -4.20
CA ASN A 245 -15.23 -10.53 -4.36
C ASN A 245 -16.24 -10.73 -3.22
N ALA A 246 -16.13 -9.95 -2.12
CA ALA A 246 -17.05 -10.07 -1.00
C ALA A 246 -18.50 -9.78 -1.44
N THR A 247 -19.42 -10.68 -1.07
CA THR A 247 -20.87 -10.57 -1.31
C THR A 247 -21.62 -10.01 -0.12
N SER A 248 -20.98 -10.02 1.05
CA SER A 248 -21.44 -9.39 2.29
C SER A 248 -20.68 -8.11 2.58
N GLN A 249 -21.24 -7.31 3.48
CA GLN A 249 -20.53 -6.14 4.01
C GLN A 249 -19.25 -6.60 4.74
N VAL A 250 -18.14 -5.94 4.48
CA VAL A 250 -16.90 -6.09 5.25
C VAL A 250 -16.74 -4.88 6.17
N PRO A 251 -15.98 -4.97 7.27
CA PRO A 251 -15.70 -3.81 8.12
C PRO A 251 -15.12 -2.65 7.31
N PRO A 252 -15.47 -1.40 7.63
CA PRO A 252 -15.04 -0.23 6.86
C PRO A 252 -13.53 0.03 6.93
N ILE A 253 -12.85 -0.55 7.92
CA ILE A 253 -11.41 -0.43 8.15
C ILE A 253 -10.85 -1.80 8.52
N ILE A 254 -9.76 -2.21 7.87
CA ILE A 254 -9.08 -3.49 8.09
C ILE A 254 -7.56 -3.28 8.05
N ASN A 255 -6.85 -3.85 9.02
CA ASN A 255 -5.40 -3.96 8.97
C ASN A 255 -4.96 -5.06 8.01
N VAL A 256 -3.96 -4.77 7.19
CA VAL A 256 -3.30 -5.74 6.31
C VAL A 256 -1.82 -5.81 6.65
N GLY A 257 -1.46 -6.81 7.39
CA GLY A 257 -0.13 -7.13 7.86
C GLY A 257 0.03 -8.63 8.04
N THR A 258 1.13 -9.04 8.62
CA THR A 258 1.40 -10.44 8.99
C THR A 258 1.04 -10.74 10.44
N GLY A 259 0.91 -9.71 11.27
CA GLY A 259 0.82 -9.81 12.73
C GLY A 259 2.16 -10.18 13.39
N ARG A 260 3.26 -10.15 12.62
CA ARG A 260 4.60 -10.49 13.09
C ARG A 260 5.54 -9.33 12.82
N GLY A 261 6.13 -8.80 13.88
CA GLY A 261 7.13 -7.75 13.75
C GLY A 261 8.51 -8.33 13.42
N ALA A 262 9.23 -7.67 12.53
CA ALA A 262 10.65 -7.91 12.27
C ALA A 262 11.46 -6.64 12.52
N SER A 263 12.64 -6.78 13.11
CA SER A 263 13.51 -5.64 13.39
C SER A 263 14.22 -5.15 12.12
N VAL A 264 14.62 -3.87 12.10
CA VAL A 264 15.42 -3.33 10.99
C VAL A 264 16.71 -4.13 10.79
N ARG A 265 17.34 -4.56 11.87
CA ARG A 265 18.56 -5.39 11.84
C ARG A 265 18.29 -6.77 11.20
N GLU A 266 17.17 -7.38 11.55
CA GLU A 266 16.74 -8.67 10.97
C GLU A 266 16.51 -8.55 9.45
N ILE A 267 15.79 -7.52 9.00
CA ILE A 267 15.57 -7.26 7.56
C ILE A 267 16.89 -7.08 6.81
N ILE A 268 17.80 -6.26 7.34
CA ILE A 268 19.10 -6.03 6.69
C ILE A 268 19.88 -7.35 6.59
N LYS A 269 19.90 -8.18 7.65
CA LYS A 269 20.56 -9.47 7.61
C LYS A 269 19.98 -10.40 6.55
N LEU A 270 18.65 -10.51 6.46
CA LEU A 270 17.98 -11.30 5.42
C LEU A 270 18.34 -10.83 4.00
N VAL A 271 18.44 -9.53 3.78
CA VAL A 271 18.87 -8.98 2.48
C VAL A 271 20.33 -9.31 2.20
N LEU A 272 21.22 -9.20 3.19
CA LEU A 272 22.63 -9.58 3.06
C LEU A 272 22.81 -11.06 2.73
N GLU A 273 22.05 -11.92 3.40
CA GLU A 273 22.03 -13.37 3.13
C GLU A 273 21.54 -13.68 1.71
N ALA A 274 20.41 -13.06 1.29
CA ALA A 274 19.83 -13.27 -0.03
C ALA A 274 20.76 -12.77 -1.17
N THR A 275 21.59 -11.77 -0.88
CA THR A 275 22.56 -11.20 -1.85
C THR A 275 23.95 -11.84 -1.75
N ASN A 276 24.18 -12.83 -0.88
CA ASN A 276 25.50 -13.43 -0.57
C ASN A 276 26.54 -12.39 -0.15
N LYS A 277 26.12 -11.35 0.59
CA LYS A 277 26.99 -10.24 1.08
C LYS A 277 27.05 -10.19 2.61
N THR A 278 27.04 -11.35 3.26
CA THR A 278 26.98 -11.51 4.73
C THR A 278 28.13 -10.82 5.49
N ASP A 279 29.29 -10.64 4.83
CA ASP A 279 30.47 -9.97 5.42
C ASP A 279 30.40 -8.43 5.34
N THR A 280 29.31 -7.87 4.77
CA THR A 280 29.13 -6.42 4.69
C THR A 280 28.90 -5.84 6.09
N GLU A 281 29.69 -4.86 6.47
CA GLU A 281 29.50 -4.11 7.71
C GLU A 281 28.15 -3.35 7.67
N ILE A 282 27.48 -3.27 8.83
CA ILE A 282 26.27 -2.47 9.00
C ILE A 282 26.63 -1.23 9.81
N ILE A 283 26.41 -0.05 9.26
CA ILE A 283 26.68 1.23 9.93
C ILE A 283 25.53 1.54 10.90
N GLU A 284 25.87 1.91 12.12
CA GLU A 284 24.90 2.36 13.13
C GLU A 284 24.90 3.88 13.21
N ALA A 285 23.70 4.48 13.22
CA ALA A 285 23.49 5.93 13.26
C ALA A 285 22.44 6.30 14.33
N PRO A 286 22.38 7.56 14.79
CA PRO A 286 21.36 8.04 15.70
C PRO A 286 19.93 7.79 15.19
N ARG A 287 18.94 7.74 16.10
CA ARG A 287 17.51 7.61 15.76
C ARG A 287 17.06 8.68 14.77
N ARG A 288 16.18 8.30 13.86
CA ARG A 288 15.40 9.28 13.10
C ARG A 288 14.30 9.85 13.98
N ALA A 289 14.06 11.15 13.88
CA ALA A 289 12.95 11.79 14.59
C ALA A 289 11.61 11.21 14.11
N GLY A 290 10.75 10.87 15.06
CA GLY A 290 9.40 10.36 14.76
C GLY A 290 9.31 8.87 14.42
N ASP A 291 10.41 8.10 14.40
CA ASP A 291 10.33 6.66 14.19
C ASP A 291 9.78 5.96 15.46
N PRO A 292 8.63 5.24 15.40
CA PRO A 292 8.14 4.47 16.52
C PRO A 292 9.04 3.25 16.80
N ALA A 293 9.19 2.88 18.07
CA ALA A 293 9.94 1.67 18.45
C ALA A 293 9.31 0.40 17.88
N PHE A 294 7.99 0.33 17.87
CA PHE A 294 7.21 -0.84 17.45
C PHE A 294 5.97 -0.40 16.69
N LEU A 295 5.72 -1.03 15.53
CA LEU A 295 4.50 -0.82 14.76
C LEU A 295 4.16 -2.11 14.01
N CYS A 296 3.19 -2.88 14.54
CA CYS A 296 2.78 -4.18 14.03
C CYS A 296 1.25 -4.27 14.00
N ALA A 297 0.68 -5.03 13.07
CA ALA A 297 -0.76 -5.20 12.90
C ALA A 297 -1.34 -6.19 13.92
N ASP A 298 -2.48 -5.87 14.51
CA ASP A 298 -3.43 -6.92 14.89
C ASP A 298 -4.20 -7.31 13.62
N VAL A 299 -4.10 -8.57 13.24
CA VAL A 299 -4.71 -9.14 12.01
C VAL A 299 -5.95 -9.98 12.30
N SER A 300 -6.42 -9.98 13.54
CA SER A 300 -7.55 -10.81 13.98
C SER A 300 -8.84 -10.46 13.28
N LEU A 301 -9.10 -9.17 13.02
CA LEU A 301 -10.31 -8.70 12.33
C LEU A 301 -10.33 -9.15 10.86
N ALA A 302 -9.21 -9.04 10.13
CA ALA A 302 -9.09 -9.53 8.76
C ALA A 302 -9.37 -11.05 8.68
N ALA A 303 -8.85 -11.80 9.63
CA ALA A 303 -9.07 -13.25 9.70
C ALA A 303 -10.53 -13.61 10.01
N ALA A 304 -11.16 -12.91 10.94
CA ALA A 304 -12.54 -13.19 11.37
C ALA A 304 -13.58 -12.76 10.32
N GLU A 305 -13.44 -11.58 9.76
CA GLU A 305 -14.48 -10.94 8.95
C GLU A 305 -14.29 -11.16 7.43
N MET A 306 -13.04 -11.42 7.00
CA MET A 306 -12.73 -11.64 5.58
C MET A 306 -12.19 -13.04 5.30
N GLY A 307 -11.91 -13.85 6.33
CA GLY A 307 -11.16 -15.10 6.16
C GLY A 307 -9.75 -14.90 5.60
N PHE A 308 -9.23 -13.68 5.67
CA PHE A 308 -7.95 -13.31 5.09
C PHE A 308 -6.80 -13.48 6.08
N ARG A 309 -5.72 -14.09 5.61
CA ARG A 309 -4.42 -14.17 6.31
C ARG A 309 -3.31 -14.03 5.28
N SER A 310 -2.27 -13.31 5.64
CA SER A 310 -1.03 -13.23 4.86
C SER A 310 -0.43 -14.64 4.70
N LYS A 311 0.01 -14.97 3.49
CA LYS A 311 0.51 -16.30 3.11
C LYS A 311 2.02 -16.37 3.02
N TYR A 312 2.65 -15.27 2.59
CA TYR A 312 4.08 -15.25 2.33
C TYR A 312 4.86 -14.94 3.60
N SER A 313 5.92 -15.72 3.87
CA SER A 313 6.88 -15.40 4.92
C SER A 313 7.75 -14.20 4.51
N LEU A 314 8.43 -13.61 5.49
CA LEU A 314 9.36 -12.52 5.25
C LEU A 314 10.53 -12.97 4.34
N GLU A 315 11.04 -14.18 4.56
CA GLU A 315 12.12 -14.78 3.77
C GLU A 315 11.69 -15.01 2.31
N GLU A 316 10.45 -15.49 2.08
CA GLU A 316 9.89 -15.65 0.73
C GLU A 316 9.74 -14.30 0.05
N SER A 317 9.28 -13.28 0.80
CA SER A 317 9.13 -11.91 0.29
C SER A 317 10.48 -11.30 -0.10
N ILE A 318 11.51 -11.45 0.73
CA ILE A 318 12.86 -10.97 0.41
C ILE A 318 13.44 -11.74 -0.79
N ARG A 319 13.32 -13.07 -0.82
CA ARG A 319 13.81 -13.87 -1.95
C ARG A 319 13.13 -13.57 -3.27
N SER A 320 11.88 -13.14 -3.27
CA SER A 320 11.16 -12.78 -4.48
C SER A 320 11.75 -11.58 -5.24
N LEU A 321 12.67 -10.84 -4.60
CA LEU A 321 13.30 -9.65 -5.18
C LEU A 321 14.52 -9.99 -6.07
N PHE A 322 14.91 -11.29 -6.18
CA PHE A 322 16.14 -11.75 -6.85
C PHE A 322 15.89 -12.79 -7.95
#